data_6d6d102e4c94961f6e463a7bb21fe5b1
#
_entry.id   6d6d102e4c94961f6e463a7bb21fe5b1
#
_cell.length_a   1.000
_cell.length_b   1.000
_cell.length_c   1.000
_cell.angle_alpha   90.00
_cell.angle_beta   90.00
_cell.angle_gamma   90.00
#
_symmetry.space_group_name_H-M   'P 1'
#
loop_
_entity.id
_entity.type
_entity.pdbx_description
1 polymer ?
#
loop_
_entity_poly.entity_id
_entity_poly.type
_entity_poly.pdbx_seq_one_letter_code
_entity_poly.pdbx_strand_id
1 'polypeptide(L)'
;MDILDEKGISYDYCPGVSAFCGAASALNLEYTLPEISQSVIITRMEGRTPVPSKESIQSFAAHQATMVVFLSTGMLEELSRRLIEGGYTADTPAAIVYKATWPDEKKFVCTVGTL
;
A
#
# COMPACT_ATOMS: atom_id res chain seq x y z
N MET A 1 -6.61 23.16 6.51
CA MET A 1 -5.85 24.17 7.29
C MET A 1 -6.24 25.59 6.89
N ASP A 2 -6.39 25.88 5.61
CA ASP A 2 -6.69 27.22 5.09
C ASP A 2 -7.88 27.91 5.77
N ILE A 3 -8.96 27.17 6.06
CA ILE A 3 -10.13 27.73 6.77
C ILE A 3 -9.78 28.17 8.18
N LEU A 4 -8.92 27.45 8.87
CA LEU A 4 -8.48 27.81 10.23
C LEU A 4 -7.58 29.04 10.20
N ASP A 5 -6.70 29.11 9.20
CA ASP A 5 -5.83 30.27 8.98
C ASP A 5 -6.66 31.52 8.69
N GLU A 6 -7.64 31.43 7.79
CA GLU A 6 -8.58 32.51 7.46
C GLU A 6 -9.36 33.03 8.67
N LYS A 7 -9.70 32.13 9.60
CA LYS A 7 -10.42 32.49 10.84
C LYS A 7 -9.51 32.90 11.99
N GLY A 8 -8.17 32.88 11.79
CA GLY A 8 -7.21 33.19 12.83
C GLY A 8 -7.20 32.21 14.00
N ILE A 9 -7.61 30.95 13.76
CA ILE A 9 -7.63 29.90 14.77
C ILE A 9 -6.27 29.17 14.74
N SER A 10 -5.58 29.19 15.87
CA SER A 10 -4.33 28.41 16.02
C SER A 10 -4.61 26.91 16.04
N TYR A 11 -3.72 26.14 15.45
CA TYR A 11 -3.82 24.68 15.43
C TYR A 11 -2.44 24.03 15.43
N ASP A 12 -2.41 22.79 15.89
CA ASP A 12 -1.24 21.92 15.81
C ASP A 12 -1.57 20.71 14.93
N TYR A 13 -0.54 20.18 14.26
CA TYR A 13 -0.64 18.96 13.51
C TYR A 13 0.04 17.82 14.27
N CYS A 14 -0.77 16.88 14.76
CA CYS A 14 -0.25 15.73 15.48
C CYS A 14 0.03 14.57 14.49
N PRO A 15 1.29 14.11 14.36
CA PRO A 15 1.60 12.99 13.51
C PRO A 15 1.03 11.68 14.09
N GLY A 16 0.68 10.76 13.20
CA GLY A 16 0.20 9.43 13.56
C GLY A 16 1.05 8.32 12.97
N VAL A 17 0.77 7.09 13.38
CA VAL A 17 1.37 5.89 12.81
C VAL A 17 0.51 5.42 11.63
N SER A 18 1.09 5.35 10.45
CA SER A 18 0.37 4.90 9.26
C SER A 18 0.07 3.40 9.29
N ALA A 19 -1.03 3.00 8.65
CA ALA A 19 -1.45 1.61 8.57
C ALA A 19 -0.40 0.68 7.95
N PHE A 20 0.51 1.17 7.09
CA PHE A 20 1.57 0.32 6.56
C PHE A 20 2.57 -0.11 7.64
N CYS A 21 2.80 0.71 8.64
CA CYS A 21 3.60 0.32 9.82
C CYS A 21 2.86 -0.74 10.65
N GLY A 22 1.57 -0.56 10.85
CA GLY A 22 0.73 -1.54 11.53
C GLY A 22 0.66 -2.89 10.80
N ALA A 23 0.61 -2.86 9.48
CA ALA A 23 0.63 -4.07 8.66
C ALA A 23 1.96 -4.83 8.79
N ALA A 24 3.09 -4.15 8.75
CA ALA A 24 4.41 -4.76 8.97
C ALA A 24 4.50 -5.43 10.35
N SER A 25 3.99 -4.76 11.38
CA SER A 25 3.92 -5.30 12.73
C SER A 25 3.04 -6.55 12.80
N ALA A 26 1.86 -6.53 12.20
CA ALA A 26 0.94 -7.67 12.17
C ALA A 26 1.55 -8.88 11.45
N LEU A 27 2.35 -8.65 10.42
CA LEU A 27 3.04 -9.69 9.65
C LEU A 27 4.41 -10.05 10.23
N ASN A 28 4.88 -9.30 11.22
CA ASN A 28 6.18 -9.47 11.84
C ASN A 28 7.32 -9.48 10.81
N LEU A 29 7.31 -8.52 9.90
CA LEU A 29 8.27 -8.40 8.81
C LEU A 29 8.84 -6.99 8.67
N GLU A 30 9.99 -6.91 8.01
CA GLU A 30 10.61 -5.69 7.53
C GLU A 30 10.37 -5.56 6.03
N TYR A 31 10.05 -4.36 5.55
CA TYR A 31 9.72 -4.12 4.14
C TYR A 31 10.94 -4.10 3.23
N THR A 32 12.11 -3.84 3.75
CA THR A 32 13.34 -3.77 2.96
C THR A 32 14.27 -4.92 3.30
N LEU A 33 14.84 -5.52 2.26
CA LEU A 33 15.81 -6.61 2.39
C LEU A 33 16.99 -6.34 1.45
N PRO A 34 18.23 -6.51 1.93
CA PRO A 34 19.41 -6.38 1.07
C PRO A 34 19.30 -7.26 -0.18
N GLU A 35 19.71 -6.73 -1.33
CA GLU A 35 19.70 -7.40 -2.65
C GLU A 35 18.32 -7.76 -3.21
N ILE A 36 17.24 -7.59 -2.45
CA ILE A 36 15.88 -7.84 -2.92
C ILE A 36 15.15 -6.54 -3.19
N SER A 37 14.98 -5.71 -2.17
CA SER A 37 14.39 -4.38 -2.30
C SER A 37 14.85 -3.46 -1.20
N GLN A 38 15.35 -2.30 -1.57
CA GLN A 38 15.76 -1.23 -0.65
C GLN A 38 14.76 -0.07 -0.62
N SER A 39 13.68 -0.18 -1.39
CA SER A 39 12.67 0.87 -1.53
C SER A 39 11.29 0.33 -1.20
N VAL A 40 10.46 1.20 -0.65
CA VAL A 40 9.05 0.90 -0.41
C VAL A 40 8.21 1.94 -1.15
N ILE A 41 7.38 1.48 -2.06
CA ILE A 41 6.43 2.32 -2.80
C ILE A 41 5.07 2.22 -2.12
N ILE A 42 4.60 3.33 -1.60
CA ILE A 42 3.30 3.43 -0.94
C ILE A 42 2.34 4.12 -1.89
N THR A 43 1.30 3.44 -2.29
CA THR A 43 0.35 3.94 -3.29
C THR A 43 -1.06 3.38 -3.07
N ARG A 44 -1.94 3.69 -4.00
CA ARG A 44 -3.31 3.17 -4.03
C ARG A 44 -3.74 2.86 -5.46
N MET A 45 -4.75 2.03 -5.60
CA MET A 45 -5.43 1.85 -6.88
C MET A 45 -6.26 3.09 -7.24
N GLU A 46 -6.49 3.30 -8.53
CA GLU A 46 -7.49 4.26 -8.99
C GLU A 46 -8.87 3.87 -8.46
N GLY A 47 -9.57 4.84 -7.92
CA GLY A 47 -10.95 4.72 -7.48
C GLY A 47 -11.78 5.85 -8.06
N ARG A 48 -12.46 6.59 -7.22
CA ARG A 48 -13.24 7.77 -7.65
C ARG A 48 -12.35 8.92 -8.12
N THR A 49 -11.13 8.99 -7.63
CA THR A 49 -10.13 9.98 -8.04
C THR A 49 -9.10 9.33 -8.94
N PRO A 50 -8.77 9.95 -10.08
CA PRO A 50 -7.76 9.41 -10.98
C PRO A 50 -6.36 9.43 -10.36
N VAL A 51 -5.49 8.60 -10.91
CA VAL A 51 -4.06 8.56 -10.59
C VAL A 51 -3.29 8.92 -11.86
N PRO A 52 -2.26 9.77 -11.80
CA PRO A 52 -1.43 10.05 -12.97
C PRO A 52 -0.88 8.76 -13.60
N SER A 53 -0.80 8.71 -14.93
CA SER A 53 -0.42 7.48 -15.65
C SER A 53 0.96 6.93 -15.24
N LYS A 54 1.91 7.83 -14.94
CA LYS A 54 3.25 7.44 -14.45
C LYS A 54 3.26 6.93 -13.01
N GLU A 55 2.17 7.08 -12.28
CA GLU A 55 1.96 6.57 -10.92
C GLU A 55 0.95 5.42 -10.88
N SER A 56 0.66 4.83 -12.04
CA SER A 56 -0.17 3.63 -12.13
C SER A 56 0.49 2.44 -11.43
N ILE A 57 -0.32 1.46 -11.04
CA ILE A 57 0.20 0.21 -10.43
C ILE A 57 1.22 -0.45 -11.37
N GLN A 58 0.94 -0.52 -12.66
CA GLN A 58 1.86 -1.11 -13.65
C GLN A 58 3.19 -0.36 -13.70
N SER A 59 3.13 0.97 -13.66
CA SER A 59 4.32 1.82 -13.72
C SER A 59 5.23 1.60 -12.51
N PHE A 60 4.67 1.53 -11.32
CA PHE A 60 5.41 1.23 -10.09
C PHE A 60 5.88 -0.21 -10.02
N ALA A 61 5.09 -1.15 -10.51
CA ALA A 61 5.44 -2.57 -10.52
C ALA A 61 6.70 -2.86 -11.35
N ALA A 62 7.00 -2.03 -12.35
CA ALA A 62 8.21 -2.15 -13.16
C ALA A 62 9.51 -2.05 -12.33
N HIS A 63 9.47 -1.39 -11.18
CA HIS A 63 10.61 -1.29 -10.27
C HIS A 63 10.86 -2.57 -9.47
N GLN A 64 9.87 -3.45 -9.38
CA GLN A 64 9.92 -4.68 -8.57
C GLN A 64 10.34 -4.43 -7.10
N ALA A 65 10.05 -3.24 -6.61
CA ALA A 65 10.28 -2.84 -5.23
C ALA A 65 9.19 -3.41 -4.31
N THR A 66 9.39 -3.33 -3.01
CA THR A 66 8.32 -3.60 -2.06
C THR A 66 7.20 -2.57 -2.27
N MET A 67 5.97 -3.03 -2.45
CA MET A 67 4.81 -2.16 -2.64
C MET A 67 3.80 -2.32 -1.51
N VAL A 68 3.29 -1.20 -1.03
CA VAL A 68 2.16 -1.13 -0.11
C VAL A 68 1.01 -0.44 -0.85
N VAL A 69 -0.07 -1.16 -1.07
CA VAL A 69 -1.22 -0.65 -1.81
C VAL A 69 -2.42 -0.52 -0.88
N PHE A 70 -2.80 0.73 -0.60
CA PHE A 70 -3.92 1.05 0.27
C PHE A 70 -5.27 0.91 -0.43
N LEU A 71 -6.30 0.63 0.39
CA LEU A 71 -7.71 0.67 -0.01
C LEU A 71 -8.05 -0.24 -1.20
N SER A 72 -7.33 -1.34 -1.35
CA SER A 72 -7.46 -2.22 -2.51
C SER A 72 -8.21 -3.53 -2.24
N THR A 73 -8.69 -3.76 -1.02
CA THR A 73 -9.30 -5.05 -0.64
C THR A 73 -10.55 -5.43 -1.43
N GLY A 74 -11.23 -4.47 -2.03
CA GLY A 74 -12.36 -4.71 -2.94
C GLY A 74 -11.97 -4.90 -4.42
N MET A 75 -10.68 -4.82 -4.75
CA MET A 75 -10.16 -4.81 -6.13
C MET A 75 -8.94 -5.73 -6.28
N LEU A 76 -8.88 -6.81 -5.52
CA LEU A 76 -7.69 -7.67 -5.47
C LEU A 76 -7.37 -8.35 -6.79
N GLU A 77 -8.39 -8.82 -7.51
CA GLU A 77 -8.22 -9.45 -8.82
C GLU A 77 -7.60 -8.47 -9.82
N GLU A 78 -8.13 -7.27 -9.90
CA GLU A 78 -7.60 -6.23 -10.77
C GLU A 78 -6.20 -5.78 -10.34
N LEU A 79 -5.94 -5.69 -9.05
CA LEU A 79 -4.62 -5.39 -8.51
C LEU A 79 -3.60 -6.45 -8.91
N SER A 80 -3.93 -7.73 -8.73
CA SER A 80 -3.08 -8.85 -9.14
C SER A 80 -2.72 -8.77 -10.63
N ARG A 81 -3.72 -8.56 -11.48
CA ARG A 81 -3.53 -8.42 -12.93
C ARG A 81 -2.55 -7.29 -13.26
N ARG A 82 -2.76 -6.13 -12.70
CA ARG A 82 -1.91 -4.94 -12.95
C ARG A 82 -0.48 -5.11 -12.44
N LEU A 83 -0.29 -5.76 -11.29
CA LEU A 83 1.02 -6.05 -10.75
C LEU A 83 1.81 -6.98 -11.68
N ILE A 84 1.17 -8.02 -12.19
CA ILE A 84 1.79 -8.96 -13.13
C ILE A 84 2.10 -8.28 -14.47
N GLU A 85 1.17 -7.50 -15.00
CA GLU A 85 1.39 -6.71 -16.22
C GLU A 85 2.58 -5.76 -16.09
N GLY A 86 2.79 -5.20 -14.89
CA GLY A 86 3.88 -4.26 -14.62
C GLY A 86 5.24 -4.90 -14.41
N GLY A 87 5.32 -6.20 -14.10
CA GLY A 87 6.60 -6.88 -13.99
C GLY A 87 6.77 -7.89 -12.85
N TYR A 88 5.84 -7.96 -11.89
CA TYR A 88 5.89 -8.99 -10.87
C TYR A 88 5.50 -10.35 -11.45
N THR A 89 6.06 -11.42 -10.86
CA THR A 89 5.63 -12.78 -11.18
C THR A 89 4.42 -13.18 -10.33
N ALA A 90 3.65 -14.16 -10.79
CA ALA A 90 2.53 -14.70 -10.02
C ALA A 90 2.98 -15.28 -8.67
N ASP A 91 4.21 -15.76 -8.57
CA ASP A 91 4.77 -16.36 -7.35
C ASP A 91 5.35 -15.32 -6.38
N THR A 92 5.39 -14.04 -6.74
CA THR A 92 5.88 -12.99 -5.87
C THR A 92 5.11 -12.99 -4.55
N PRO A 93 5.80 -13.07 -3.39
CA PRO A 93 5.13 -13.07 -2.09
C PRO A 93 4.27 -11.82 -1.89
N ALA A 94 3.09 -12.01 -1.36
CA ALA A 94 2.15 -10.95 -1.04
C ALA A 94 1.45 -11.23 0.29
N ALA A 95 0.90 -10.20 0.89
CA ALA A 95 0.09 -10.33 2.09
C ALA A 95 -1.03 -9.29 2.10
N ILE A 96 -2.13 -9.63 2.73
CA ILE A 96 -3.27 -8.75 2.93
C ILE A 96 -3.46 -8.57 4.43
N VAL A 97 -3.55 -7.33 4.89
CA VAL A 97 -3.89 -7.01 6.27
C VAL A 97 -5.15 -6.15 6.26
N TYR A 98 -6.17 -6.64 6.90
CA TYR A 98 -7.45 -5.94 7.04
C TYR A 98 -7.57 -5.41 8.46
N LYS A 99 -7.88 -4.12 8.59
CA LYS A 99 -8.03 -3.44 9.88
C LYS A 99 -6.85 -3.68 10.83
N ALA A 100 -5.63 -3.43 10.37
CA ALA A 100 -4.42 -3.55 11.19
C ALA A 100 -4.60 -2.83 12.53
N THR A 101 -4.23 -3.48 13.63
CA THR A 101 -4.33 -3.02 15.02
C THR A 101 -5.73 -2.99 15.63
N TRP A 102 -6.77 -3.27 14.86
CA TRP A 102 -8.14 -3.37 15.38
C TRP A 102 -8.44 -4.76 15.95
N PRO A 103 -9.43 -4.91 16.86
CA PRO A 103 -9.77 -6.21 17.45
C PRO A 103 -10.18 -7.27 16.43
N ASP A 104 -10.75 -6.86 15.28
CA ASP A 104 -11.14 -7.72 14.17
C ASP A 104 -10.11 -7.78 13.04
N GLU A 105 -8.85 -7.49 13.33
CA GLU A 105 -7.75 -7.60 12.40
C GLU A 105 -7.68 -8.99 11.75
N LYS A 106 -7.50 -9.02 10.44
CA LYS A 106 -7.28 -10.25 9.66
C LYS A 106 -6.03 -10.09 8.82
N LYS A 107 -5.26 -11.16 8.71
CA LYS A 107 -4.07 -11.21 7.87
C LYS A 107 -4.02 -12.50 7.07
N PHE A 108 -3.61 -12.37 5.81
CA PHE A 108 -3.48 -13.49 4.88
C PHE A 108 -2.14 -13.38 4.17
N VAL A 109 -1.38 -14.46 4.17
CA VAL A 109 -0.13 -14.56 3.40
C VAL A 109 -0.43 -15.35 2.13
N CYS A 110 -0.04 -14.80 1.00
CA CYS A 110 -0.37 -15.35 -0.32
C CYS A 110 0.73 -14.98 -1.33
N THR A 111 0.42 -15.09 -2.60
CA THR A 111 1.25 -14.59 -3.70
C THR A 111 0.47 -13.58 -4.53
N VAL A 112 1.16 -12.83 -5.39
CA VAL A 112 0.49 -11.88 -6.29
C VAL A 112 -0.56 -12.59 -7.15
N GLY A 113 -0.27 -13.79 -7.62
CA GLY A 113 -1.21 -14.57 -8.44
C GLY A 113 -2.40 -15.16 -7.70
N THR A 114 -2.38 -15.14 -6.36
CA THR A 114 -3.45 -15.70 -5.51
C THR A 114 -4.17 -14.66 -4.65
N LEU A 115 -3.93 -13.40 -4.93
CA LEU A 115 -4.61 -12.29 -4.25
C LEU A 115 -6.15 -12.30 -4.32
#